data_76e8508e2179a39d538126e6f6d83740
#
_entry.id   76e8508e2179a39d538126e6f6d83740
#
_cell.length_a   1.000
_cell.length_b   1.000
_cell.length_c   1.000
_cell.angle_alpha   90.00
_cell.angle_beta   90.00
_cell.angle_gamma   90.00
#
_symmetry.space_group_name_H-M   'P 1'
#
loop_
_entity.id
_entity.type
_entity.pdbx_description
1 polymer ?
#
loop_
_entity_poly.entity_id
_entity_poly.type
_entity_poly.pdbx_seq_one_letter_code
_entity_poly.pdbx_strand_id
1 'polypeptide(L)'
;MARICLSLNRLKVAVIPVLALLAAGCGDSRSAKAPPLAENEASRIVPALDPVGMPRLRDSTLFELSYPAAELKGGSVKLHAGEWKDSLTPDNLREAYLTMVAHGDLNGDSLRDAVVILYTDPGSTRKFFRLIPVIASTTKEPEMLGGTVGYGAFLGDRVKPESLWIDGHRVWLRMVEPAKGDDPCCPTLWQQRTYRLVRDSLKLETTIPLGNHD
;
A
#
# COMPACT_ATOMS: atom_id res chain seq x y z
N MET A 1 51.45 -30.16 27.06
CA MET A 1 51.46 -29.97 28.51
C MET A 1 50.18 -29.23 28.85
N ALA A 2 49.14 -29.94 29.22
CA ALA A 2 48.62 -30.15 30.56
C ALA A 2 48.31 -28.82 31.28
N ARG A 3 47.10 -28.52 31.65
CA ARG A 3 46.24 -29.14 32.66
C ARG A 3 44.79 -28.61 32.64
N ILE A 4 43.94 -29.54 32.82
CA ILE A 4 42.56 -29.57 33.23
C ILE A 4 42.34 -28.88 34.58
N CYS A 5 41.22 -28.16 34.76
CA CYS A 5 40.65 -27.99 36.09
C CYS A 5 39.09 -28.04 35.98
N LEU A 6 38.56 -29.19 36.37
CA LEU A 6 37.13 -29.38 36.71
C LEU A 6 36.82 -28.68 38.04
N SER A 7 35.66 -28.07 38.15
CA SER A 7 35.03 -27.80 39.44
C SER A 7 33.58 -28.23 39.38
N LEU A 8 33.32 -29.37 40.01
CA LEU A 8 31.98 -29.80 40.42
C LEU A 8 31.54 -28.95 41.61
N ASN A 9 30.32 -28.45 41.56
CA ASN A 9 29.64 -28.07 42.78
C ASN A 9 28.25 -28.70 42.81
N ARG A 10 28.10 -29.67 43.70
CA ARG A 10 26.86 -30.32 44.13
C ARG A 10 26.15 -29.37 45.07
N LEU A 11 24.84 -29.25 44.97
CA LEU A 11 23.97 -29.28 46.19
C LEU A 11 22.49 -29.25 45.84
N LYS A 12 21.89 -30.23 46.27
CA LYS A 12 20.78 -30.53 47.23
C LYS A 12 19.40 -30.59 46.59
N VAL A 13 18.98 -31.80 46.54
CA VAL A 13 17.60 -32.28 46.45
C VAL A 13 16.85 -31.88 47.70
N ALA A 14 15.70 -31.24 47.55
CA ALA A 14 14.65 -31.15 48.57
C ALA A 14 13.40 -31.81 48.00
N VAL A 15 13.12 -32.98 48.55
CA VAL A 15 11.91 -33.76 48.34
C VAL A 15 10.87 -33.22 49.31
N ILE A 16 9.71 -32.80 48.83
CA ILE A 16 8.49 -32.57 49.63
C ILE A 16 7.37 -33.43 49.06
N PRO A 17 6.64 -34.18 49.89
CA PRO A 17 5.70 -35.21 49.40
C PRO A 17 4.30 -34.64 49.10
N VAL A 18 3.78 -35.20 48.09
CA VAL A 18 2.42 -35.54 47.66
C VAL A 18 1.33 -35.33 48.72
N LEU A 19 0.29 -34.62 48.31
CA LEU A 19 -1.07 -34.94 48.75
C LEU A 19 -1.99 -34.94 47.53
N ALA A 20 -2.48 -36.12 47.18
CA ALA A 20 -3.46 -36.37 46.16
C ALA A 20 -4.84 -35.87 46.62
N LEU A 21 -5.50 -35.08 45.74
CA LEU A 21 -6.96 -34.97 45.77
C LEU A 21 -7.48 -35.22 44.35
N LEU A 22 -8.07 -36.39 44.22
CA LEU A 22 -8.93 -36.76 43.09
C LEU A 22 -10.24 -35.96 43.19
N ALA A 23 -10.46 -35.08 42.20
CA ALA A 23 -11.78 -34.58 41.90
C ALA A 23 -12.03 -34.82 40.41
N ALA A 24 -12.84 -35.82 40.11
CA ALA A 24 -13.43 -36.05 38.82
C ALA A 24 -14.39 -34.89 38.51
N GLY A 25 -14.04 -34.09 37.53
CA GLY A 25 -14.90 -33.10 36.91
C GLY A 25 -14.91 -33.34 35.40
N CYS A 26 -15.94 -34.06 34.93
CA CYS A 26 -16.31 -33.98 33.51
C CYS A 26 -16.72 -32.54 33.22
N GLY A 27 -15.89 -31.83 32.53
CA GLY A 27 -16.16 -30.47 32.06
C GLY A 27 -15.98 -30.42 30.55
N ASP A 28 -17.08 -30.15 29.90
CA ASP A 28 -17.25 -30.00 28.44
C ASP A 28 -16.06 -29.36 27.75
N SER A 29 -15.60 -30.06 26.73
CA SER A 29 -14.78 -29.50 25.65
C SER A 29 -15.57 -28.43 24.91
N ARG A 30 -15.74 -27.27 25.51
CA ARG A 30 -16.09 -26.08 24.73
C ARG A 30 -14.88 -25.75 23.89
N SER A 31 -14.93 -26.20 22.63
CA SER A 31 -14.15 -25.67 21.54
C SER A 31 -14.20 -24.14 21.69
N ALA A 32 -13.10 -23.54 22.11
CA ALA A 32 -12.94 -22.11 22.08
C ALA A 32 -12.95 -21.74 20.58
N LYS A 33 -14.15 -21.39 20.11
CA LYS A 33 -14.33 -20.76 18.81
C LYS A 33 -13.41 -19.54 18.82
N ALA A 34 -12.35 -19.60 18.01
CA ALA A 34 -11.49 -18.46 17.79
C ALA A 34 -12.39 -17.24 17.54
N PRO A 35 -12.10 -16.07 18.14
CA PRO A 35 -12.86 -14.88 17.82
C PRO A 35 -12.82 -14.71 16.31
N PRO A 36 -13.93 -14.37 15.66
CA PRO A 36 -13.93 -14.10 14.23
C PRO A 36 -12.85 -13.06 14.02
N LEU A 37 -11.87 -13.40 13.16
CA LEU A 37 -10.95 -12.43 12.61
C LEU A 37 -11.82 -11.26 12.18
N ALA A 38 -11.56 -10.08 12.75
CA ALA A 38 -12.29 -8.88 12.45
C ALA A 38 -12.19 -8.67 10.93
N GLU A 39 -13.24 -9.09 10.26
CA GLU A 39 -13.44 -8.76 8.86
C GLU A 39 -13.41 -7.24 8.77
N ASN A 40 -12.52 -6.74 7.92
CA ASN A 40 -12.62 -5.41 7.36
C ASN A 40 -12.18 -4.19 8.16
N GLU A 41 -11.12 -4.23 8.95
CA GLU A 41 -10.44 -2.96 9.23
C GLU A 41 -9.47 -2.51 8.12
N ALA A 42 -9.05 -3.40 7.23
CA ALA A 42 -8.17 -3.05 6.11
C ALA A 42 -8.89 -2.29 4.96
N SER A 43 -10.22 -2.24 4.99
CA SER A 43 -11.01 -1.56 3.94
C SER A 43 -11.71 -0.28 4.42
N ARG A 44 -11.49 0.14 5.64
CA ARG A 44 -11.82 1.50 6.03
C ARG A 44 -10.65 2.38 5.63
N ILE A 45 -10.72 2.92 4.40
CA ILE A 45 -10.22 4.27 4.14
C ILE A 45 -10.93 5.11 5.19
N VAL A 46 -10.28 5.36 6.32
CA VAL A 46 -10.70 6.44 7.21
C VAL A 46 -10.42 7.67 6.36
N PRO A 47 -11.44 8.37 5.84
CA PRO A 47 -11.19 9.65 5.23
C PRO A 47 -10.57 10.46 6.36
N ALA A 48 -9.30 10.84 6.22
CA ALA A 48 -8.72 11.86 7.08
C ALA A 48 -9.78 12.96 7.12
N LEU A 49 -10.25 13.31 8.32
CA LEU A 49 -11.31 14.29 8.50
C LEU A 49 -10.95 15.47 7.63
N ASP A 50 -11.69 15.62 6.53
CA ASP A 50 -11.48 16.71 5.62
C ASP A 50 -11.60 17.98 6.44
N PRO A 51 -10.59 18.83 6.53
CA PRO A 51 -10.78 20.16 7.09
C PRO A 51 -11.92 20.77 6.28
N VAL A 52 -13.05 20.95 6.94
CA VAL A 52 -14.29 21.40 6.29
C VAL A 52 -13.99 22.69 5.55
N GLY A 53 -14.11 22.67 4.22
CA GLY A 53 -14.03 23.84 3.38
C GLY A 53 -12.78 24.00 2.50
N MET A 54 -11.81 23.10 2.51
CA MET A 54 -10.68 23.20 1.55
C MET A 54 -11.11 22.77 0.14
N PRO A 55 -10.84 23.60 -0.89
CA PRO A 55 -11.07 23.21 -2.27
C PRO A 55 -10.24 21.96 -2.62
N ARG A 56 -10.86 21.00 -3.30
CA ARG A 56 -10.19 19.76 -3.71
C ARG A 56 -10.32 19.51 -5.21
N LEU A 57 -9.34 18.82 -5.77
CA LEU A 57 -9.49 18.22 -7.10
C LEU A 57 -10.65 17.22 -7.07
N ARG A 58 -11.51 17.30 -8.09
CA ARG A 58 -12.60 16.33 -8.26
C ARG A 58 -12.06 15.06 -8.92
N ASP A 59 -12.56 13.91 -8.52
CA ASP A 59 -12.19 12.64 -9.15
C ASP A 59 -12.48 12.66 -10.66
N SER A 60 -13.57 13.30 -11.08
CA SER A 60 -13.90 13.51 -12.50
C SER A 60 -12.79 14.27 -13.25
N THR A 61 -12.10 15.21 -12.59
CA THR A 61 -10.92 15.88 -13.20
C THR A 61 -9.79 14.88 -13.38
N LEU A 62 -9.49 14.08 -12.35
CA LEU A 62 -8.43 13.06 -12.40
C LEU A 62 -8.68 12.03 -13.50
N PHE A 63 -9.94 11.65 -13.69
CA PHE A 63 -10.34 10.64 -14.68
C PHE A 63 -10.20 11.09 -16.14
N GLU A 64 -9.94 12.38 -16.37
CA GLU A 64 -9.77 12.97 -17.69
C GLU A 64 -8.36 13.50 -17.96
N LEU A 65 -7.38 13.19 -17.11
CA LEU A 65 -6.00 13.64 -17.29
C LEU A 65 -5.18 12.67 -18.17
N SER A 66 -4.04 13.17 -18.63
CA SER A 66 -3.01 12.36 -19.27
C SER A 66 -1.92 12.01 -18.27
N TYR A 67 -1.57 10.73 -18.18
CA TYR A 67 -0.61 10.22 -17.22
C TYR A 67 0.62 9.62 -17.91
N PRO A 68 1.82 9.74 -17.30
CA PRO A 68 3.03 9.10 -17.83
C PRO A 68 2.89 7.57 -17.71
N ALA A 69 3.13 6.86 -18.81
CA ALA A 69 3.06 5.42 -18.96
C ALA A 69 4.12 4.95 -19.96
N ALA A 70 5.37 4.89 -19.51
CA ALA A 70 6.53 4.62 -20.38
C ALA A 70 6.48 3.24 -21.06
N GLU A 71 5.72 2.31 -20.51
CA GLU A 71 5.47 0.96 -21.04
C GLU A 71 4.46 0.95 -22.18
N LEU A 72 3.67 2.00 -22.36
CA LEU A 72 2.75 2.15 -23.46
C LEU A 72 3.39 2.93 -24.63
N LYS A 73 2.94 2.66 -25.83
CA LYS A 73 3.39 3.38 -27.01
C LYS A 73 3.06 4.88 -26.87
N GLY A 74 4.08 5.71 -26.97
CA GLY A 74 3.95 7.17 -26.81
C GLY A 74 4.32 7.67 -25.42
N GLY A 75 4.60 6.78 -24.43
CA GLY A 75 5.11 7.15 -23.11
C GLY A 75 4.10 7.81 -22.18
N SER A 76 2.85 7.96 -22.62
CA SER A 76 1.75 8.52 -21.84
C SER A 76 0.41 7.96 -22.30
N VAL A 77 -0.60 8.08 -21.43
CA VAL A 77 -1.96 7.64 -21.69
C VAL A 77 -2.95 8.72 -21.25
N LYS A 78 -3.89 9.05 -22.12
CA LYS A 78 -5.05 9.89 -21.81
C LYS A 78 -6.18 9.00 -21.33
N LEU A 79 -6.65 9.22 -20.08
CA LEU A 79 -7.79 8.51 -19.56
C LEU A 79 -9.11 9.21 -19.96
N HIS A 80 -10.17 8.43 -20.05
CA HIS A 80 -11.55 8.87 -20.19
C HIS A 80 -12.39 8.09 -19.17
N ALA A 81 -13.09 8.80 -18.31
CA ALA A 81 -13.82 8.21 -17.19
C ALA A 81 -12.92 7.31 -16.29
N GLY A 82 -11.64 7.67 -16.17
CA GLY A 82 -10.67 6.95 -15.33
C GLY A 82 -10.02 5.73 -15.97
N GLU A 83 -10.32 5.41 -17.22
CA GLU A 83 -9.76 4.25 -17.92
C GLU A 83 -9.35 4.58 -19.37
N TRP A 84 -8.49 3.74 -19.91
CA TRP A 84 -8.10 3.69 -21.32
C TRP A 84 -7.97 2.24 -21.73
N LYS A 85 -8.49 1.93 -22.91
CA LYS A 85 -8.39 0.61 -23.53
C LYS A 85 -8.05 0.73 -25.00
N ASP A 86 -7.18 -0.15 -25.48
CA ASP A 86 -6.82 -0.27 -26.87
C ASP A 86 -6.60 -1.75 -27.21
N SER A 87 -7.10 -2.18 -28.33
CA SER A 87 -7.07 -3.57 -28.75
C SER A 87 -6.24 -3.68 -30.02
N LEU A 88 -5.07 -4.32 -29.94
CA LEU A 88 -4.27 -4.65 -31.15
C LEU A 88 -4.87 -5.84 -31.91
N THR A 89 -5.39 -6.80 -31.16
CA THR A 89 -6.10 -7.99 -31.65
C THR A 89 -7.14 -8.37 -30.59
N PRO A 90 -8.15 -9.21 -30.90
CA PRO A 90 -9.13 -9.67 -29.92
C PRO A 90 -8.51 -10.26 -28.63
N ASP A 91 -7.32 -10.85 -28.76
CA ASP A 91 -6.64 -11.54 -27.64
C ASP A 91 -5.51 -10.67 -27.01
N ASN A 92 -5.29 -9.45 -27.48
CA ASN A 92 -4.23 -8.57 -26.99
C ASN A 92 -4.80 -7.20 -26.63
N LEU A 93 -5.50 -7.15 -25.52
CA LEU A 93 -6.00 -5.94 -24.91
C LEU A 93 -4.86 -5.22 -24.18
N ARG A 94 -4.73 -3.92 -24.45
CA ARG A 94 -3.93 -2.99 -23.65
C ARG A 94 -4.87 -2.10 -22.87
N GLU A 95 -4.55 -1.88 -21.61
CA GLU A 95 -5.41 -1.04 -20.77
C GLU A 95 -4.62 -0.24 -19.74
N ALA A 96 -5.21 0.84 -19.29
CA ALA A 96 -4.75 1.62 -18.15
C ALA A 96 -5.94 2.18 -17.39
N TYR A 97 -5.85 2.22 -16.06
CA TYR A 97 -6.88 2.81 -15.20
C TYR A 97 -6.35 3.19 -13.84
N LEU A 98 -7.06 4.09 -13.16
CA LEU A 98 -6.73 4.45 -11.80
C LEU A 98 -7.28 3.40 -10.84
N THR A 99 -6.39 2.84 -10.01
CA THR A 99 -6.77 1.84 -9.00
C THR A 99 -7.06 2.46 -7.65
N MET A 100 -6.35 3.55 -7.31
CA MET A 100 -6.49 4.25 -6.04
C MET A 100 -6.32 5.75 -6.24
N VAL A 101 -7.03 6.52 -5.42
CA VAL A 101 -6.91 7.99 -5.33
C VAL A 101 -6.88 8.37 -3.86
N ALA A 102 -5.97 9.24 -3.49
CA ALA A 102 -5.94 9.90 -2.18
C ALA A 102 -5.85 11.41 -2.35
N HIS A 103 -6.56 12.15 -1.52
CA HIS A 103 -6.57 13.63 -1.55
C HIS A 103 -5.93 14.20 -0.29
N GLY A 104 -5.15 15.27 -0.43
CA GLY A 104 -4.52 16.00 0.66
C GLY A 104 -3.60 17.09 0.13
N ASP A 105 -3.19 18.01 0.97
CA ASP A 105 -2.25 19.05 0.62
C ASP A 105 -0.82 18.49 0.63
N LEU A 106 -0.17 18.40 -0.53
CA LEU A 106 1.17 17.85 -0.69
C LEU A 106 2.27 18.91 -0.64
N ASN A 107 1.94 20.15 -1.00
CA ASN A 107 2.90 21.23 -1.21
C ASN A 107 2.77 22.37 -0.17
N GLY A 108 1.75 22.38 0.68
CA GLY A 108 1.52 23.35 1.73
C GLY A 108 0.80 24.61 1.25
N ASP A 109 0.11 24.56 0.10
CA ASP A 109 -0.62 25.72 -0.46
C ASP A 109 -2.09 25.82 -0.03
N SER A 110 -2.53 24.89 0.83
CA SER A 110 -3.91 24.76 1.31
C SER A 110 -4.93 24.38 0.24
N LEU A 111 -4.51 23.96 -0.93
CA LEU A 111 -5.35 23.26 -1.89
C LEU A 111 -5.20 21.76 -1.67
N ARG A 112 -6.26 21.02 -1.94
CA ARG A 112 -6.17 19.56 -1.84
C ARG A 112 -5.75 18.98 -3.17
N ASP A 113 -4.47 18.64 -3.23
CA ASP A 113 -3.86 17.82 -4.29
C ASP A 113 -4.44 16.41 -4.30
N ALA A 114 -4.02 15.63 -5.28
CA ALA A 114 -4.28 14.21 -5.30
C ALA A 114 -3.01 13.42 -5.54
N VAL A 115 -3.02 12.17 -5.09
CA VAL A 115 -2.10 11.13 -5.55
C VAL A 115 -2.91 9.97 -6.08
N VAL A 116 -2.54 9.47 -7.23
CA VAL A 116 -3.20 8.36 -7.89
C VAL A 116 -2.25 7.18 -8.07
N ILE A 117 -2.79 5.97 -8.07
CA ILE A 117 -2.08 4.79 -8.56
C ILE A 117 -2.65 4.43 -9.92
N LEU A 118 -1.80 4.58 -10.95
CA LEU A 118 -2.08 4.15 -12.30
C LEU A 118 -1.63 2.71 -12.48
N TYR A 119 -2.55 1.86 -12.86
CA TYR A 119 -2.28 0.53 -13.41
C TYR A 119 -2.16 0.62 -14.93
N THR A 120 -1.21 -0.11 -15.51
CA THR A 120 -1.05 -0.23 -16.96
C THR A 120 -0.74 -1.67 -17.36
N ASP A 121 -1.46 -2.13 -18.37
CA ASP A 121 -1.24 -3.38 -19.07
C ASP A 121 -0.86 -3.09 -20.53
N PRO A 122 0.39 -3.29 -20.93
CA PRO A 122 0.79 -3.08 -22.31
C PRO A 122 0.47 -4.26 -23.24
N GLY A 123 -0.39 -5.19 -22.82
CA GLY A 123 -0.68 -6.42 -23.58
C GLY A 123 0.42 -7.47 -23.45
N SER A 124 1.16 -7.46 -22.35
CA SER A 124 2.23 -8.42 -22.06
C SER A 124 1.93 -9.21 -20.79
N THR A 125 2.84 -10.10 -20.40
CA THR A 125 2.72 -10.84 -19.13
C THR A 125 2.99 -9.96 -17.90
N ARG A 126 3.50 -8.75 -18.09
CA ARG A 126 3.81 -7.80 -17.02
C ARG A 126 2.75 -6.73 -16.91
N LYS A 127 2.36 -6.42 -15.70
CA LYS A 127 1.43 -5.35 -15.31
C LYS A 127 2.18 -4.36 -14.46
N PHE A 128 1.97 -3.07 -14.69
CA PHE A 128 2.79 -2.04 -14.05
C PHE A 128 1.95 -1.11 -13.20
N PHE A 129 2.53 -0.66 -12.09
CA PHE A 129 1.92 0.28 -11.17
C PHE A 129 2.81 1.51 -10.99
N ARG A 130 2.20 2.69 -11.02
CA ARG A 130 2.86 3.98 -10.80
C ARG A 130 2.09 4.80 -9.79
N LEU A 131 2.80 5.39 -8.84
CA LEU A 131 2.28 6.36 -7.89
C LEU A 131 2.55 7.76 -8.45
N ILE A 132 1.50 8.54 -8.76
CA ILE A 132 1.63 9.79 -9.51
C ILE A 132 0.94 10.92 -8.76
N PRO A 133 1.62 12.05 -8.46
CA PRO A 133 1.00 13.22 -7.86
C PRO A 133 0.26 14.04 -8.92
N VAL A 134 -0.84 14.65 -8.51
CA VAL A 134 -1.58 15.63 -9.30
C VAL A 134 -1.77 16.86 -8.43
N ILE A 135 -1.09 17.94 -8.81
CA ILE A 135 -1.05 19.18 -8.05
C ILE A 135 -2.23 20.04 -8.44
N ALA A 136 -2.98 20.44 -7.45
CA ALA A 136 -4.12 21.33 -7.61
C ALA A 136 -3.67 22.75 -7.96
N SER A 137 -4.44 23.42 -8.78
CA SER A 137 -4.27 24.83 -9.08
C SER A 137 -5.62 25.51 -9.24
N THR A 138 -5.73 26.76 -8.84
CA THR A 138 -6.92 27.56 -9.08
C THR A 138 -7.13 27.81 -10.58
N THR A 139 -8.35 27.66 -11.01
CA THR A 139 -8.75 28.03 -12.39
C THR A 139 -9.46 29.38 -12.38
N LYS A 140 -9.85 29.84 -13.57
CA LYS A 140 -10.69 31.06 -13.70
C LYS A 140 -12.09 30.86 -13.13
N GLU A 141 -12.53 29.61 -12.96
CA GLU A 141 -13.80 29.25 -12.34
C GLU A 141 -13.58 28.95 -10.87
N PRO A 142 -14.15 29.72 -9.94
CA PRO A 142 -13.80 29.65 -8.51
C PRO A 142 -14.18 28.33 -7.84
N GLU A 143 -15.02 27.52 -8.46
CA GLU A 143 -15.45 26.22 -7.91
C GLU A 143 -14.70 25.01 -8.51
N MET A 144 -13.83 25.25 -9.50
CA MET A 144 -13.07 24.18 -10.16
C MET A 144 -11.58 24.35 -9.95
N LEU A 145 -10.92 23.28 -9.54
CA LEU A 145 -9.46 23.21 -9.53
C LEU A 145 -8.99 22.50 -10.80
N GLY A 146 -7.96 23.06 -11.41
CA GLY A 146 -7.15 22.36 -12.40
C GLY A 146 -6.18 21.40 -11.74
N GLY A 147 -5.78 20.34 -12.45
CA GLY A 147 -4.78 19.39 -11.98
C GLY A 147 -3.59 19.34 -12.92
N THR A 148 -2.38 19.51 -12.37
CA THR A 148 -1.13 19.30 -13.09
C THR A 148 -0.51 17.98 -12.66
N VAL A 149 -0.34 17.05 -13.60
CA VAL A 149 0.28 15.75 -13.36
C VAL A 149 1.78 15.92 -13.21
N GLY A 150 2.31 15.50 -12.07
CA GLY A 150 3.73 15.54 -11.78
C GLY A 150 4.45 14.21 -12.09
N TYR A 151 5.71 14.15 -11.70
CA TYR A 151 6.54 12.96 -11.90
C TYR A 151 6.35 11.97 -10.76
N GLY A 152 5.84 10.81 -11.11
CA GLY A 152 5.53 9.75 -10.16
C GLY A 152 6.70 8.81 -9.88
N ALA A 153 6.46 7.92 -8.91
CA ALA A 153 7.35 6.80 -8.60
C ALA A 153 6.85 5.53 -9.31
N PHE A 154 7.76 4.80 -9.91
CA PHE A 154 7.50 3.45 -10.39
C PHE A 154 7.46 2.49 -9.20
N LEU A 155 6.36 1.77 -9.03
CA LEU A 155 6.18 0.85 -7.90
C LEU A 155 6.67 -0.56 -8.23
N GLY A 156 6.47 -1.02 -9.45
CA GLY A 156 6.88 -2.34 -9.92
C GLY A 156 5.88 -2.97 -10.88
N ASP A 157 6.20 -4.20 -11.29
CA ASP A 157 5.38 -5.03 -12.19
C ASP A 157 4.68 -6.21 -11.49
N ARG A 158 5.05 -6.51 -10.27
CA ARG A 158 4.51 -7.61 -9.46
C ARG A 158 4.18 -7.14 -8.05
N VAL A 159 3.68 -5.93 -7.96
CA VAL A 159 3.29 -5.33 -6.69
C VAL A 159 1.78 -5.31 -6.56
N LYS A 160 1.31 -5.26 -5.32
CA LYS A 160 -0.11 -5.19 -5.01
C LYS A 160 -0.32 -4.02 -4.05
N PRO A 161 -0.69 -2.84 -4.54
CA PRO A 161 -1.06 -1.73 -3.68
C PRO A 161 -2.31 -2.07 -2.86
N GLU A 162 -2.30 -1.76 -1.55
CA GLU A 162 -3.38 -2.13 -0.63
C GLU A 162 -4.05 -0.93 0.01
N SER A 163 -3.28 0.10 0.36
CA SER A 163 -3.85 1.34 0.89
C SER A 163 -2.98 2.54 0.58
N LEU A 164 -3.63 3.67 0.31
CA LEU A 164 -3.01 4.94 -0.07
C LEU A 164 -3.67 6.07 0.70
N TRP A 165 -2.87 6.93 1.35
CA TRP A 165 -3.38 8.14 2.01
C TRP A 165 -2.34 9.24 2.03
N ILE A 166 -2.78 10.48 2.31
CA ILE A 166 -1.92 11.64 2.49
C ILE A 166 -2.10 12.14 3.92
N ASP A 167 -0.99 12.33 4.61
CA ASP A 167 -0.96 12.89 5.95
C ASP A 167 0.34 13.69 6.16
N GLY A 168 0.24 14.89 6.72
CA GLY A 168 1.37 15.77 7.01
C GLY A 168 2.23 16.07 5.77
N HIS A 169 1.62 16.35 4.62
CA HIS A 169 2.28 16.59 3.32
C HIS A 169 3.11 15.40 2.81
N ARG A 170 2.81 14.20 3.31
CA ARG A 170 3.43 12.95 2.88
C ARG A 170 2.40 11.99 2.30
N VAL A 171 2.84 11.26 1.32
CA VAL A 171 2.08 10.14 0.76
C VAL A 171 2.50 8.87 1.47
N TRP A 172 1.55 8.15 1.98
CA TRP A 172 1.72 6.86 2.63
C TRP A 172 1.11 5.77 1.75
N LEU A 173 1.87 4.75 1.49
CA LEU A 173 1.46 3.61 0.68
C LEU A 173 1.80 2.31 1.40
N ARG A 174 0.80 1.46 1.60
CA ARG A 174 1.01 0.05 1.94
C ARG A 174 0.82 -0.78 0.70
N MET A 175 1.71 -1.73 0.51
CA MET A 175 1.70 -2.62 -0.64
C MET A 175 2.38 -3.95 -0.32
N VAL A 176 2.06 -4.96 -1.12
CA VAL A 176 2.80 -6.21 -1.13
C VAL A 176 3.72 -6.20 -2.35
N GLU A 177 4.97 -6.60 -2.14
CA GLU A 177 5.95 -6.74 -3.21
C GLU A 177 6.62 -8.12 -3.16
N PRO A 178 7.30 -8.55 -4.22
CA PRO A 178 7.99 -9.82 -4.24
C PRO A 178 9.07 -9.90 -3.18
N ALA A 179 9.01 -10.94 -2.32
CA ALA A 179 10.13 -11.36 -1.48
C ALA A 179 11.10 -12.23 -2.28
N LYS A 180 12.28 -12.45 -1.70
CA LYS A 180 13.25 -13.37 -2.30
C LYS A 180 12.72 -14.79 -2.25
N GLY A 181 12.48 -15.37 -3.41
CA GLY A 181 11.99 -16.75 -3.55
C GLY A 181 10.51 -16.86 -3.85
N ASP A 182 9.78 -15.74 -3.90
CA ASP A 182 8.38 -15.75 -4.31
C ASP A 182 8.19 -16.19 -5.75
N ASP A 183 7.13 -16.92 -5.98
CA ASP A 183 6.65 -17.18 -7.34
C ASP A 183 6.24 -15.88 -8.03
N PRO A 184 6.38 -15.77 -9.36
CA PRO A 184 6.07 -14.56 -10.10
C PRO A 184 4.64 -14.03 -9.90
N CYS A 185 3.69 -14.89 -9.56
CA CYS A 185 2.27 -14.55 -9.36
C CYS A 185 1.97 -13.99 -7.96
N CYS A 186 2.85 -14.31 -6.95
CA CYS A 186 2.38 -14.31 -5.58
C CYS A 186 3.37 -13.60 -4.64
N PRO A 187 3.41 -12.26 -4.69
CA PRO A 187 4.25 -11.48 -3.78
C PRO A 187 3.79 -11.63 -2.33
N THR A 188 4.75 -11.72 -1.40
CA THR A 188 4.45 -11.96 0.03
C THR A 188 4.99 -10.89 0.97
N LEU A 189 5.91 -10.03 0.55
CA LEU A 189 6.53 -9.04 1.42
C LEU A 189 5.67 -7.79 1.57
N TRP A 190 5.07 -7.63 2.75
CA TRP A 190 4.35 -6.41 3.10
C TRP A 190 5.30 -5.28 3.41
N GLN A 191 5.03 -4.12 2.81
CA GLN A 191 5.80 -2.90 3.02
C GLN A 191 4.91 -1.68 3.19
N GLN A 192 5.39 -0.73 3.98
CA GLN A 192 4.89 0.63 4.02
C GLN A 192 5.95 1.57 3.50
N ARG A 193 5.61 2.37 2.51
CA ARG A 193 6.48 3.39 1.91
C ARG A 193 5.92 4.77 2.17
N THR A 194 6.82 5.71 2.41
CA THR A 194 6.48 7.13 2.57
C THR A 194 7.17 7.93 1.49
N TYR A 195 6.43 8.82 0.85
CA TYR A 195 6.97 9.69 -0.20
C TYR A 195 6.68 11.14 0.17
N ARG A 196 7.55 12.03 -0.28
CA ARG A 196 7.36 13.47 -0.24
C ARG A 196 7.37 14.06 -1.64
N LEU A 197 6.56 15.09 -1.85
CA LEU A 197 6.64 15.92 -3.05
C LEU A 197 7.85 16.85 -2.96
N VAL A 198 8.74 16.80 -3.96
CA VAL A 198 9.87 17.70 -4.11
C VAL A 198 9.77 18.35 -5.48
N ARG A 199 9.36 19.61 -5.50
CA ARG A 199 8.92 20.34 -6.70
C ARG A 199 7.69 19.65 -7.30
N ASP A 200 7.86 18.94 -8.40
CA ASP A 200 6.81 18.21 -9.12
C ASP A 200 6.98 16.68 -9.11
N SER A 201 7.90 16.19 -8.28
CA SER A 201 8.32 14.78 -8.24
C SER A 201 8.08 14.15 -6.88
N LEU A 202 7.52 12.95 -6.84
CA LEU A 202 7.50 12.14 -5.63
C LEU A 202 8.86 11.50 -5.39
N LYS A 203 9.42 11.71 -4.19
CA LYS A 203 10.67 11.10 -3.73
C LYS A 203 10.38 10.18 -2.56
N LEU A 204 10.89 8.96 -2.66
CA LEU A 204 10.82 7.99 -1.57
C LEU A 204 11.64 8.50 -0.38
N GLU A 205 11.02 8.59 0.81
CA GLU A 205 11.69 8.96 2.06
C GLU A 205 12.01 7.72 2.91
N THR A 206 11.05 6.81 3.03
CA THR A 206 11.18 5.67 3.94
C THR A 206 10.53 4.43 3.34
N THR A 207 11.11 3.29 3.63
CA THR A 207 10.53 1.97 3.40
C THR A 207 10.61 1.18 4.71
N ILE A 208 9.47 0.70 5.19
CA ILE A 208 9.36 -0.10 6.42
C ILE A 208 8.79 -1.46 6.05
N PRO A 209 9.55 -2.55 6.19
CA PRO A 209 9.00 -3.89 6.02
C PRO A 209 8.03 -4.19 7.18
N LEU A 210 6.87 -4.72 6.86
CA LEU A 210 5.82 -5.07 7.82
C LEU A 210 5.74 -6.58 8.08
N GLY A 211 6.60 -7.37 7.42
CA GLY A 211 6.64 -8.82 7.51
C GLY A 211 6.14 -9.51 6.24
N ASN A 212 6.16 -10.84 6.25
CA ASN A 212 5.63 -11.64 5.15
C ASN A 212 4.17 -12.00 5.45
N HIS A 213 3.39 -12.12 4.40
CA HIS A 213 2.05 -12.68 4.46
C HIS A 213 2.20 -14.21 4.32
N ASP A 214 1.81 -14.93 5.38
CA ASP A 214 1.67 -16.39 5.34
C ASP A 214 0.38 -16.80 4.63
#